data_fd974a4b67b5bd5f996e6ac06b5e3572
#
_entry.id   fd974a4b67b5bd5f996e6ac06b5e3572
#
_cell.length_a   1.000
_cell.length_b   1.000
_cell.length_c   1.000
_cell.angle_alpha   90.00
_cell.angle_beta   90.00
_cell.angle_gamma   90.00
#
_symmetry.space_group_name_H-M   'P 1'
#
loop_
_entity.id
_entity.type
_entity.pdbx_description
1 polymer ?
#
loop_
_entity_poly.entity_id
_entity_poly.type
_entity_poly.pdbx_seq_one_letter_code
_entity_poly.pdbx_strand_id
1 'polypeptide(L)'
;VTAQVLENMGDRKSSVCIMSKQMGIEVIPVNIGMFVDGKHPRIWNRVVRYGTANMAKEPAMTREEAVKAIETGIQVAKDLYEAGHRMIITGEMGIGNTTPSSAMAAVLLDKDVAEVTGRGAGLSSAGLEHKIEVIRRAIEVNQPDKNDILDVLSKVGSLDIAGMIGCYIGGAMMRVPVLIDGFISSISAYCAAKLAPESQAYMVPTHCSAEPAGRMMLDALGMTAPIQAGMHLGEGTGAVTAYSLYQYALALYNGLPSFAEGNVEEYT
;
A
#
# COMPACT_ATOMS: atom_id res chain seq x y z
N VAL A 1 1.69 19.94 0.50
CA VAL A 1 0.80 19.12 1.34
C VAL A 1 1.52 17.86 1.80
N THR A 2 2.05 16.99 0.90
CA THR A 2 2.70 15.72 1.27
C THR A 2 3.75 15.90 2.37
N ALA A 3 4.71 16.83 2.20
CA ALA A 3 5.73 17.11 3.20
C ALA A 3 5.13 17.58 4.55
N GLN A 4 4.09 18.42 4.51
CA GLN A 4 3.42 18.89 5.73
C GLN A 4 2.75 17.75 6.49
N VAL A 5 2.10 16.82 5.79
CA VAL A 5 1.47 15.65 6.43
C VAL A 5 2.53 14.70 6.99
N LEU A 6 3.65 14.52 6.28
CA LEU A 6 4.76 13.70 6.79
C LEU A 6 5.36 14.30 8.07
N GLU A 7 5.55 15.62 8.15
CA GLU A 7 5.96 16.31 9.39
C GLU A 7 4.92 16.10 10.52
N ASN A 8 3.63 16.19 10.20
CA ASN A 8 2.57 15.90 11.15
C ASN A 8 2.57 14.42 11.63
N MET A 9 2.98 13.49 10.77
CA MET A 9 3.19 12.10 11.19
C MET A 9 4.38 12.00 12.17
N GLY A 10 5.46 12.71 11.91
CA GLY A 10 6.58 12.87 12.84
C GLY A 10 6.13 13.40 14.20
N ASP A 11 5.28 14.41 14.20
CA ASP A 11 4.65 15.01 15.38
C ASP A 11 3.55 14.14 16.04
N ARG A 12 3.20 12.99 15.45
CA ARG A 12 2.09 12.13 15.89
C ARG A 12 0.70 12.79 15.80
N LYS A 13 0.47 13.65 14.80
CA LYS A 13 -0.76 14.45 14.61
C LYS A 13 -1.61 14.02 13.41
N SER A 14 -1.16 13.05 12.58
CA SER A 14 -1.94 12.55 11.46
C SER A 14 -3.04 11.59 11.90
N SER A 15 -3.98 11.30 10.99
CA SER A 15 -5.10 10.38 11.26
C SER A 15 -4.62 9.02 11.73
N VAL A 16 -3.69 8.41 11.00
CA VAL A 16 -3.12 7.10 11.38
C VAL A 16 -2.44 7.15 12.74
N CYS A 17 -1.73 8.23 13.06
CA CYS A 17 -1.04 8.35 14.35
C CYS A 17 -2.01 8.40 15.54
N ILE A 18 -3.15 9.09 15.38
CA ILE A 18 -4.18 9.17 16.41
C ILE A 18 -4.82 7.79 16.62
N MET A 19 -5.18 7.10 15.54
CA MET A 19 -5.77 5.76 15.59
C MET A 19 -4.79 4.73 16.15
N SER A 20 -3.56 4.71 15.65
CA SER A 20 -2.51 3.78 16.05
C SER A 20 -2.15 3.88 17.53
N LYS A 21 -2.19 5.09 18.09
CA LYS A 21 -1.98 5.30 19.53
C LYS A 21 -2.98 4.53 20.39
N GLN A 22 -4.24 4.39 19.97
CA GLN A 22 -5.27 3.64 20.70
C GLN A 22 -4.98 2.14 20.72
N MET A 23 -4.28 1.65 19.70
CA MET A 23 -3.99 0.23 19.49
C MET A 23 -2.56 -0.16 19.90
N GLY A 24 -1.77 0.78 20.43
CA GLY A 24 -0.37 0.55 20.74
C GLY A 24 0.53 0.27 19.52
N ILE A 25 0.10 0.73 18.33
CA ILE A 25 0.84 0.56 17.08
C ILE A 25 1.80 1.74 16.90
N GLU A 26 3.05 1.46 16.59
CA GLU A 26 4.02 2.49 16.23
C GLU A 26 3.87 2.89 14.76
N VAL A 27 3.87 4.21 14.49
CA VAL A 27 3.87 4.77 13.14
C VAL A 27 5.27 5.27 12.82
N ILE A 28 5.85 4.75 11.75
CA ILE A 28 7.18 5.11 11.27
C ILE A 28 7.04 5.75 9.89
N PRO A 29 7.10 7.09 9.79
CA PRO A 29 7.04 7.77 8.51
C PRO A 29 8.35 7.60 7.74
N VAL A 30 8.26 7.13 6.50
CA VAL A 30 9.41 6.91 5.61
C VAL A 30 9.29 7.82 4.39
N ASN A 31 10.26 8.71 4.20
CA ASN A 31 10.39 9.48 2.98
C ASN A 31 11.20 8.69 1.96
N ILE A 32 10.56 8.18 0.93
CA ILE A 32 11.20 7.43 -0.15
C ILE A 32 11.46 8.28 -1.41
N GLY A 33 10.80 9.42 -1.53
CA GLY A 33 10.96 10.24 -2.74
C GLY A 33 10.12 11.50 -2.80
N MET A 34 9.91 12.21 -1.71
CA MET A 34 9.37 13.56 -1.75
C MET A 34 10.38 14.52 -2.41
N PHE A 35 9.92 15.71 -2.82
CA PHE A 35 10.78 16.78 -3.35
C PHE A 35 11.75 17.38 -2.31
N VAL A 36 11.56 17.10 -1.02
CA VAL A 36 12.37 17.61 0.08
C VAL A 36 12.56 16.50 1.12
N ASP A 37 13.63 16.60 1.89
CA ASP A 37 13.81 15.75 3.06
C ASP A 37 12.82 16.10 4.17
N GLY A 38 12.37 15.08 4.89
CA GLY A 38 11.65 15.26 6.15
C GLY A 38 12.60 15.81 7.21
N LYS A 39 12.14 16.81 7.98
CA LYS A 39 12.94 17.50 9.01
C LYS A 39 12.79 16.88 10.39
N HIS A 40 11.62 16.27 10.64
CA HIS A 40 11.35 15.69 11.95
C HIS A 40 12.24 14.46 12.20
N PRO A 41 12.87 14.30 13.39
CA PRO A 41 13.83 13.23 13.67
C PRO A 41 13.23 11.81 13.63
N ARG A 42 11.91 11.66 13.69
CA ARG A 42 11.22 10.36 13.53
C ARG A 42 11.00 9.99 12.08
N ILE A 43 11.25 10.86 11.12
CA ILE A 43 11.12 10.56 9.70
C ILE A 43 12.39 9.85 9.23
N TRP A 44 12.20 8.67 8.67
CA TRP A 44 13.29 7.96 8.01
C TRP A 44 13.45 8.47 6.59
N ASN A 45 14.45 9.32 6.34
CA ASN A 45 14.77 9.74 4.99
C ASN A 45 15.53 8.62 4.28
N ARG A 46 14.83 7.90 3.41
CA ARG A 46 15.32 6.81 2.55
C ARG A 46 15.15 7.16 1.08
N VAL A 47 15.42 8.41 0.73
CA VAL A 47 15.15 8.99 -0.57
C VAL A 47 15.94 8.29 -1.66
N VAL A 48 15.22 7.76 -2.66
CA VAL A 48 15.80 7.19 -3.88
C VAL A 48 15.98 8.26 -4.94
N ARG A 49 14.97 9.12 -5.06
CA ARG A 49 14.90 10.25 -5.98
C ARG A 49 13.95 11.31 -5.44
N TYR A 50 14.16 12.58 -5.72
CA TYR A 50 13.26 13.67 -5.33
C TYR A 50 12.12 13.85 -6.33
N GLY A 51 11.06 13.07 -6.17
CA GLY A 51 9.90 13.00 -7.05
C GLY A 51 10.15 12.20 -8.32
N THR A 52 9.08 11.76 -8.98
CA THR A 52 9.13 11.10 -10.28
C THR A 52 9.12 12.12 -11.41
N ALA A 53 9.50 11.70 -12.62
CA ALA A 53 9.23 12.46 -13.84
C ALA A 53 7.73 12.46 -14.16
N ASN A 54 7.32 13.28 -15.14
CA ASN A 54 5.94 13.35 -15.57
C ASN A 54 5.61 12.20 -16.53
N MET A 55 4.90 11.18 -16.02
CA MET A 55 4.55 9.99 -16.81
C MET A 55 3.72 10.29 -18.08
N ALA A 56 3.06 11.45 -18.18
CA ALA A 56 2.37 11.84 -19.41
C ALA A 56 3.31 12.35 -20.52
N LYS A 57 4.63 12.38 -20.26
CA LYS A 57 5.67 12.85 -21.20
C LYS A 57 6.79 11.84 -21.39
N GLU A 58 7.16 11.14 -20.34
CA GLU A 58 8.29 10.22 -20.26
C GLU A 58 8.07 9.19 -19.14
N PRO A 59 8.89 8.12 -19.00
CA PRO A 59 8.80 7.20 -17.87
C PRO A 59 8.91 7.91 -16.53
N ALA A 60 8.09 7.51 -15.56
CA ALA A 60 8.05 8.11 -14.22
C ALA A 60 9.41 8.02 -13.49
N MET A 61 10.13 6.93 -13.70
CA MET A 61 11.47 6.69 -13.16
C MET A 61 12.22 5.70 -14.04
N THR A 62 13.53 5.55 -13.84
CA THR A 62 14.27 4.49 -14.51
C THR A 62 13.98 3.13 -13.87
N ARG A 63 14.27 2.05 -14.59
CA ARG A 63 14.12 0.69 -14.04
C ARG A 63 15.02 0.47 -12.82
N GLU A 64 16.22 1.04 -12.83
CA GLU A 64 17.17 1.00 -11.72
C GLU A 64 16.65 1.75 -10.49
N GLU A 65 16.02 2.92 -10.69
CA GLU A 65 15.36 3.67 -9.60
C GLU A 65 14.18 2.88 -9.01
N ALA A 66 13.38 2.22 -9.85
CA ALA A 66 12.28 1.36 -9.40
C ALA A 66 12.80 0.17 -8.56
N VAL A 67 13.83 -0.52 -9.02
CA VAL A 67 14.48 -1.61 -8.28
C VAL A 67 15.05 -1.09 -6.97
N LYS A 68 15.74 0.05 -6.99
CA LYS A 68 16.31 0.67 -5.78
C LYS A 68 15.25 1.04 -4.75
N ALA A 69 14.09 1.50 -5.19
CA ALA A 69 12.98 1.82 -4.29
C ALA A 69 12.36 0.54 -3.67
N ILE A 70 12.28 -0.57 -4.43
CA ILE A 70 11.88 -1.88 -3.89
C ILE A 70 12.90 -2.36 -2.86
N GLU A 71 14.20 -2.33 -3.17
CA GLU A 71 15.27 -2.70 -2.23
C GLU A 71 15.22 -1.86 -0.95
N THR A 72 14.91 -0.57 -1.08
CA THR A 72 14.73 0.34 0.06
C THR A 72 13.57 -0.13 0.94
N GLY A 73 12.44 -0.52 0.35
CA GLY A 73 11.31 -1.09 1.09
C GLY A 73 11.63 -2.41 1.78
N ILE A 74 12.39 -3.29 1.12
CA ILE A 74 12.91 -4.54 1.73
C ILE A 74 13.78 -4.21 2.95
N GLN A 75 14.68 -3.22 2.82
CA GLN A 75 15.53 -2.81 3.94
C GLN A 75 14.72 -2.21 5.09
N VAL A 76 13.68 -1.42 4.80
CA VAL A 76 12.76 -0.91 5.84
C VAL A 76 12.09 -2.06 6.59
N ALA A 77 11.57 -3.07 5.89
CA ALA A 77 10.97 -4.23 6.53
C ALA A 77 11.98 -5.00 7.43
N LYS A 78 13.21 -5.11 6.98
CA LYS A 78 14.30 -5.72 7.75
C LYS A 78 14.64 -4.90 8.99
N ASP A 79 14.81 -3.59 8.86
CA ASP A 79 15.10 -2.69 9.98
C ASP A 79 13.99 -2.78 11.05
N LEU A 80 12.71 -2.84 10.62
CA LEU A 80 11.57 -3.03 11.51
C LEU A 80 11.62 -4.38 12.24
N TYR A 81 11.93 -5.46 11.52
CA TYR A 81 12.08 -6.79 12.12
C TYR A 81 13.21 -6.82 13.17
N GLU A 82 14.35 -6.22 12.86
CA GLU A 82 15.51 -6.12 13.77
C GLU A 82 15.18 -5.25 14.99
N ALA A 83 14.35 -4.23 14.83
CA ALA A 83 13.81 -3.42 15.95
C ALA A 83 12.78 -4.16 16.82
N GLY A 84 12.39 -5.39 16.47
CA GLY A 84 11.49 -6.21 17.27
C GLY A 84 10.04 -6.25 16.79
N HIS A 85 9.69 -5.56 15.69
CA HIS A 85 8.34 -5.63 15.12
C HIS A 85 8.09 -7.02 14.50
N ARG A 86 6.87 -7.53 14.66
CA ARG A 86 6.46 -8.87 14.20
C ARG A 86 5.22 -8.84 13.30
N MET A 87 4.76 -7.66 12.96
CA MET A 87 3.71 -7.36 11.98
C MET A 87 4.00 -5.99 11.38
N ILE A 88 3.77 -5.84 10.10
CA ILE A 88 3.91 -4.57 9.37
C ILE A 88 2.54 -4.17 8.84
N ILE A 89 2.21 -2.91 8.94
CA ILE A 89 1.07 -2.29 8.27
C ILE A 89 1.61 -1.36 7.21
N THR A 90 1.24 -1.58 5.96
CA THR A 90 1.56 -0.62 4.89
C THR A 90 0.57 0.53 4.94
N GLY A 91 1.08 1.72 4.63
CA GLY A 91 0.30 2.93 4.43
C GLY A 91 1.08 3.86 3.51
N GLU A 92 0.43 4.83 2.95
CA GLU A 92 1.06 5.77 2.03
C GLU A 92 0.54 7.20 2.27
N MET A 93 1.34 8.18 1.92
CA MET A 93 0.97 9.58 1.84
C MET A 93 1.72 10.25 0.69
N GLY A 94 1.04 10.41 -0.42
CA GLY A 94 1.58 11.07 -1.61
C GLY A 94 0.46 11.72 -2.40
N ILE A 95 0.27 13.04 -2.25
CA ILE A 95 -0.78 13.75 -3.00
C ILE A 95 -0.58 13.52 -4.50
N GLY A 96 -1.61 12.95 -5.13
CA GLY A 96 -1.62 12.60 -6.55
C GLY A 96 -1.27 11.14 -6.85
N ASN A 97 -0.85 10.34 -5.88
CA ASN A 97 -0.42 8.95 -6.09
C ASN A 97 -1.55 7.99 -6.53
N THR A 98 -2.81 8.36 -6.36
CA THR A 98 -3.92 7.62 -6.98
C THR A 98 -3.88 7.68 -8.51
N THR A 99 -3.17 8.64 -9.12
CA THR A 99 -3.02 8.72 -10.58
C THR A 99 -2.11 7.61 -11.12
N PRO A 100 -0.85 7.45 -10.67
CA PRO A 100 -0.04 6.29 -11.04
C PRO A 100 -0.68 4.97 -10.62
N SER A 101 -1.37 4.91 -9.47
CA SER A 101 -2.07 3.70 -9.06
C SER A 101 -3.16 3.28 -10.06
N SER A 102 -3.99 4.22 -10.53
CA SER A 102 -4.99 3.92 -11.55
C SER A 102 -4.36 3.55 -12.90
N ALA A 103 -3.24 4.18 -13.27
CA ALA A 103 -2.50 3.81 -14.49
C ALA A 103 -1.98 2.36 -14.41
N MET A 104 -1.34 2.00 -13.31
CA MET A 104 -0.89 0.63 -13.08
C MET A 104 -2.05 -0.38 -13.06
N ALA A 105 -3.16 -0.05 -12.37
CA ALA A 105 -4.34 -0.92 -12.32
C ALA A 105 -4.94 -1.14 -13.72
N ALA A 106 -5.05 -0.10 -14.55
CA ALA A 106 -5.54 -0.21 -15.92
C ALA A 106 -4.69 -1.19 -16.75
N VAL A 107 -3.37 -1.05 -16.69
CA VAL A 107 -2.42 -1.91 -17.43
C VAL A 107 -2.43 -3.34 -16.89
N LEU A 108 -2.28 -3.51 -15.58
CA LEU A 108 -2.10 -4.82 -14.96
C LEU A 108 -3.38 -5.68 -14.97
N LEU A 109 -4.55 -5.05 -14.92
CA LEU A 109 -5.85 -5.74 -14.97
C LEU A 109 -6.47 -5.78 -16.37
N ASP A 110 -5.82 -5.15 -17.37
CA ASP A 110 -6.34 -5.03 -18.73
C ASP A 110 -7.75 -4.39 -18.76
N LYS A 111 -7.89 -3.25 -18.07
CA LYS A 111 -9.17 -2.53 -17.89
C LYS A 111 -9.13 -1.14 -18.52
N ASP A 112 -10.29 -0.64 -18.94
CA ASP A 112 -10.38 0.77 -19.34
C ASP A 112 -10.02 1.69 -18.18
N VAL A 113 -9.29 2.75 -18.48
CA VAL A 113 -8.82 3.71 -17.48
C VAL A 113 -9.97 4.31 -16.66
N ALA A 114 -11.13 4.54 -17.29
CA ALA A 114 -12.29 5.11 -16.61
C ALA A 114 -12.91 4.14 -15.57
N GLU A 115 -12.79 2.82 -15.78
CA GLU A 115 -13.31 1.82 -14.83
C GLU A 115 -12.50 1.78 -13.53
N VAL A 116 -11.20 2.07 -13.59
CA VAL A 116 -10.25 1.92 -12.47
C VAL A 116 -9.86 3.25 -11.82
N THR A 117 -10.34 4.38 -12.36
CA THR A 117 -9.93 5.70 -11.90
C THR A 117 -11.00 6.36 -11.03
N GLY A 118 -10.62 6.67 -9.80
CA GLY A 118 -11.45 7.39 -8.85
C GLY A 118 -11.03 8.85 -8.65
N ARG A 119 -11.82 9.55 -7.80
CA ARG A 119 -11.62 10.98 -7.50
C ARG A 119 -10.41 11.25 -6.59
N GLY A 120 -9.82 10.21 -6.00
CA GLY A 120 -8.74 10.38 -5.03
C GLY A 120 -9.15 11.32 -3.89
N ALA A 121 -8.34 12.34 -3.64
CA ALA A 121 -8.57 13.31 -2.56
C ALA A 121 -9.75 14.29 -2.81
N GLY A 122 -10.69 13.96 -3.70
CA GLY A 122 -11.92 14.75 -3.88
C GLY A 122 -11.95 15.62 -5.14
N LEU A 123 -11.44 15.14 -6.27
CA LEU A 123 -11.53 15.85 -7.55
C LEU A 123 -12.99 16.12 -7.96
N SER A 124 -13.23 17.29 -8.59
CA SER A 124 -14.46 17.59 -9.32
C SER A 124 -14.67 16.62 -10.49
N SER A 125 -15.85 16.62 -11.09
CA SER A 125 -16.12 15.79 -12.30
C SER A 125 -15.17 16.13 -13.45
N ALA A 126 -14.97 17.42 -13.74
CA ALA A 126 -13.99 17.86 -14.74
C ALA A 126 -12.56 17.47 -14.39
N GLY A 127 -12.20 17.51 -13.10
CA GLY A 127 -10.89 17.03 -12.62
C GLY A 127 -10.70 15.53 -12.81
N LEU A 128 -11.75 14.74 -12.60
CA LEU A 128 -11.73 13.29 -12.86
C LEU A 128 -11.57 12.98 -14.36
N GLU A 129 -12.33 13.65 -15.21
CA GLU A 129 -12.20 13.51 -16.68
C GLU A 129 -10.78 13.82 -17.13
N HIS A 130 -10.23 14.95 -16.67
CA HIS A 130 -8.85 15.32 -16.98
C HIS A 130 -7.83 14.27 -16.46
N LYS A 131 -8.03 13.74 -15.24
CA LYS A 131 -7.17 12.67 -14.69
C LYS A 131 -7.19 11.43 -15.59
N ILE A 132 -8.37 11.02 -16.06
CA ILE A 132 -8.52 9.88 -16.99
C ILE A 132 -7.76 10.13 -18.30
N GLU A 133 -7.87 11.32 -18.88
CA GLU A 133 -7.12 11.71 -20.09
C GLU A 133 -5.61 11.66 -19.89
N VAL A 134 -5.13 12.20 -18.76
CA VAL A 134 -3.70 12.18 -18.41
C VAL A 134 -3.18 10.74 -18.26
N ILE A 135 -3.95 9.85 -17.64
CA ILE A 135 -3.58 8.44 -17.50
C ILE A 135 -3.55 7.74 -18.86
N ARG A 136 -4.56 7.93 -19.70
CA ARG A 136 -4.57 7.37 -21.07
C ARG A 136 -3.34 7.79 -21.85
N ARG A 137 -3.01 9.10 -21.80
CA ARG A 137 -1.81 9.63 -22.43
C ARG A 137 -0.53 9.02 -21.87
N ALA A 138 -0.45 8.84 -20.55
CA ALA A 138 0.72 8.23 -19.91
C ALA A 138 0.96 6.79 -20.40
N ILE A 139 -0.11 6.00 -20.52
CA ILE A 139 -0.06 4.64 -21.05
C ILE A 139 0.33 4.63 -22.53
N GLU A 140 -0.26 5.52 -23.32
CA GLU A 140 0.03 5.66 -24.76
C GLU A 140 1.50 6.06 -25.02
N VAL A 141 2.03 7.04 -24.29
CA VAL A 141 3.40 7.53 -24.47
C VAL A 141 4.44 6.49 -24.05
N ASN A 142 4.20 5.81 -22.93
CA ASN A 142 5.21 4.90 -22.34
C ASN A 142 5.04 3.44 -22.77
N GLN A 143 3.85 3.02 -23.25
CA GLN A 143 3.53 1.65 -23.67
C GLN A 143 4.06 0.59 -22.67
N PRO A 144 3.59 0.59 -21.42
CA PRO A 144 4.06 -0.35 -20.42
C PRO A 144 3.66 -1.79 -20.77
N ASP A 145 4.60 -2.72 -20.66
CA ASP A 145 4.34 -4.15 -20.84
C ASP A 145 3.70 -4.75 -19.58
N LYS A 146 2.42 -5.11 -19.67
CA LYS A 146 1.66 -5.69 -18.55
C LYS A 146 2.26 -6.98 -17.98
N ASN A 147 3.13 -7.65 -18.71
CA ASN A 147 3.79 -8.88 -18.27
C ASN A 147 5.11 -8.62 -17.53
N ASP A 148 5.63 -7.38 -17.57
CA ASP A 148 6.82 -6.96 -16.84
C ASP A 148 6.45 -5.92 -15.77
N ILE A 149 6.31 -6.37 -14.53
CA ILE A 149 5.94 -5.51 -13.39
C ILE A 149 6.91 -4.35 -13.21
N LEU A 150 8.21 -4.55 -13.44
CA LEU A 150 9.19 -3.47 -13.31
C LEU A 150 9.08 -2.46 -14.45
N ASP A 151 8.68 -2.88 -15.64
CA ASP A 151 8.41 -1.99 -16.75
C ASP A 151 7.18 -1.12 -16.47
N VAL A 152 6.08 -1.73 -16.02
CA VAL A 152 4.87 -0.99 -15.61
C VAL A 152 5.18 0.01 -14.49
N LEU A 153 5.87 -0.44 -13.44
CA LEU A 153 6.23 0.38 -12.28
C LEU A 153 7.13 1.56 -12.67
N SER A 154 8.16 1.33 -13.48
CA SER A 154 9.08 2.38 -13.91
C SER A 154 8.42 3.42 -14.82
N LYS A 155 7.53 2.99 -15.70
CA LYS A 155 6.88 3.84 -16.69
C LYS A 155 5.73 4.67 -16.12
N VAL A 156 4.84 4.04 -15.37
CA VAL A 156 3.59 4.66 -14.90
C VAL A 156 3.34 4.51 -13.39
N GLY A 157 4.32 4.06 -12.64
CA GLY A 157 4.22 3.90 -11.19
C GLY A 157 4.75 5.09 -10.39
N SER A 158 5.03 4.84 -9.10
CA SER A 158 5.57 5.82 -8.17
C SER A 158 6.49 5.19 -7.13
N LEU A 159 7.30 6.01 -6.46
CA LEU A 159 8.31 5.54 -5.51
C LEU A 159 7.69 4.94 -4.24
N ASP A 160 6.55 5.46 -3.77
CA ASP A 160 5.82 4.92 -2.62
C ASP A 160 5.25 3.53 -2.92
N ILE A 161 4.68 3.32 -4.12
CA ILE A 161 4.26 1.99 -4.58
C ILE A 161 5.47 1.04 -4.59
N ALA A 162 6.59 1.45 -5.17
CA ALA A 162 7.81 0.65 -5.22
C ALA A 162 8.32 0.29 -3.81
N GLY A 163 8.33 1.25 -2.89
CA GLY A 163 8.70 1.03 -1.50
C GLY A 163 7.78 0.03 -0.79
N MET A 164 6.47 0.13 -1.00
CA MET A 164 5.52 -0.83 -0.42
C MET A 164 5.65 -2.22 -1.04
N ILE A 165 5.93 -2.35 -2.35
CA ILE A 165 6.29 -3.65 -2.96
C ILE A 165 7.46 -4.28 -2.18
N GLY A 166 8.49 -3.48 -1.90
CA GLY A 166 9.62 -3.91 -1.09
C GLY A 166 9.24 -4.34 0.32
N CYS A 167 8.33 -3.61 0.98
CA CYS A 167 7.84 -3.99 2.31
C CYS A 167 7.13 -5.36 2.31
N TYR A 168 6.32 -5.69 1.29
CA TYR A 168 5.68 -6.99 1.17
C TYR A 168 6.70 -8.11 0.96
N ILE A 169 7.67 -7.93 0.07
CA ILE A 169 8.73 -8.91 -0.18
C ILE A 169 9.60 -9.06 1.07
N GLY A 170 10.02 -7.97 1.69
CA GLY A 170 10.83 -7.97 2.90
C GLY A 170 10.11 -8.61 4.09
N GLY A 171 8.81 -8.37 4.26
CA GLY A 171 8.00 -9.04 5.28
C GLY A 171 8.01 -10.56 5.10
N ALA A 172 7.84 -11.04 3.88
CA ALA A 172 7.94 -12.48 3.59
C ALA A 172 9.35 -13.05 3.88
N MET A 173 10.41 -12.34 3.49
CA MET A 173 11.79 -12.72 3.79
C MET A 173 12.02 -12.86 5.30
N MET A 174 11.43 -11.99 6.11
CA MET A 174 11.52 -12.01 7.58
C MET A 174 10.45 -12.90 8.22
N ARG A 175 9.54 -13.51 7.44
CA ARG A 175 8.38 -14.29 7.91
C ARG A 175 7.47 -13.48 8.84
N VAL A 176 7.24 -12.22 8.47
CA VAL A 176 6.39 -11.27 9.19
C VAL A 176 5.17 -10.95 8.34
N PRO A 177 3.94 -11.07 8.88
CA PRO A 177 2.74 -10.69 8.15
C PRO A 177 2.73 -9.19 7.85
N VAL A 178 2.28 -8.85 6.64
CA VAL A 178 2.13 -7.47 6.16
C VAL A 178 0.68 -7.21 5.83
N LEU A 179 0.05 -6.28 6.53
CA LEU A 179 -1.34 -5.91 6.33
C LEU A 179 -1.46 -4.97 5.12
N ILE A 180 -2.40 -5.33 4.22
CA ILE A 180 -2.73 -4.53 3.04
C ILE A 180 -3.76 -3.47 3.47
N ASP A 181 -3.42 -2.19 3.32
CA ASP A 181 -4.37 -1.10 3.60
C ASP A 181 -5.41 -0.96 2.47
N GLY A 182 -5.39 0.12 1.73
CA GLY A 182 -6.38 0.43 0.70
C GLY A 182 -5.94 0.05 -0.72
N PHE A 183 -6.47 0.81 -1.69
CA PHE A 183 -6.27 0.59 -3.12
C PHE A 183 -4.79 0.59 -3.53
N ILE A 184 -4.02 1.63 -3.13
CA ILE A 184 -2.61 1.78 -3.52
C ILE A 184 -1.75 0.67 -2.90
N SER A 185 -2.04 0.33 -1.67
CA SER A 185 -1.42 -0.79 -0.96
C SER A 185 -1.73 -2.14 -1.63
N SER A 186 -2.96 -2.33 -2.12
CA SER A 186 -3.36 -3.55 -2.85
C SER A 186 -2.63 -3.69 -4.19
N ILE A 187 -2.39 -2.60 -4.92
CA ILE A 187 -1.58 -2.62 -6.14
C ILE A 187 -0.15 -3.03 -5.82
N SER A 188 0.42 -2.46 -4.77
CA SER A 188 1.78 -2.81 -4.33
C SER A 188 1.86 -4.29 -3.92
N ALA A 189 0.87 -4.80 -3.21
CA ALA A 189 0.77 -6.22 -2.84
C ALA A 189 0.67 -7.12 -4.08
N TYR A 190 -0.17 -6.75 -5.06
CA TYR A 190 -0.30 -7.48 -6.33
C TYR A 190 1.04 -7.53 -7.08
N CYS A 191 1.73 -6.41 -7.22
CA CYS A 191 3.03 -6.36 -7.87
C CYS A 191 4.07 -7.20 -7.11
N ALA A 192 4.09 -7.16 -5.78
CA ALA A 192 4.97 -7.99 -4.95
C ALA A 192 4.69 -9.48 -5.15
N ALA A 193 3.41 -9.90 -5.18
CA ALA A 193 3.02 -11.29 -5.44
C ALA A 193 3.41 -11.77 -6.86
N LYS A 194 3.46 -10.87 -7.84
CA LYS A 194 3.93 -11.19 -9.19
C LYS A 194 5.45 -11.30 -9.28
N LEU A 195 6.19 -10.46 -8.55
CA LEU A 195 7.66 -10.47 -8.52
C LEU A 195 8.23 -11.59 -7.64
N ALA A 196 7.57 -11.88 -6.53
CA ALA A 196 7.95 -12.88 -5.55
C ALA A 196 6.70 -13.61 -5.04
N PRO A 197 6.22 -14.65 -5.74
CA PRO A 197 4.93 -15.32 -5.44
C PRO A 197 4.81 -15.79 -3.99
N GLU A 198 5.89 -16.20 -3.37
CA GLU A 198 5.91 -16.66 -1.98
C GLU A 198 5.55 -15.54 -1.00
N SER A 199 5.69 -14.27 -1.39
CA SER A 199 5.33 -13.13 -0.54
C SER A 199 3.85 -13.06 -0.24
N GLN A 200 3.00 -13.60 -1.11
CA GLN A 200 1.55 -13.59 -0.96
C GLN A 200 1.08 -14.32 0.31
N ALA A 201 1.79 -15.36 0.74
CA ALA A 201 1.47 -16.10 1.95
C ALA A 201 1.58 -15.27 3.25
N TYR A 202 2.25 -14.12 3.19
CA TYR A 202 2.43 -13.19 4.31
C TYR A 202 1.57 -11.94 4.20
N MET A 203 0.75 -11.82 3.16
CA MET A 203 -0.13 -10.67 2.95
C MET A 203 -1.48 -10.90 3.62
N VAL A 204 -1.96 -9.89 4.34
CA VAL A 204 -3.22 -9.96 5.09
C VAL A 204 -4.14 -8.84 4.62
N PRO A 205 -5.28 -9.15 3.95
CA PRO A 205 -6.22 -8.14 3.50
C PRO A 205 -6.97 -7.53 4.67
N THR A 206 -7.25 -6.23 4.67
CA THR A 206 -7.88 -5.53 5.78
C THR A 206 -9.24 -4.94 5.46
N HIS A 207 -9.32 -4.07 4.46
CA HIS A 207 -10.58 -3.48 4.02
C HIS A 207 -10.64 -3.38 2.50
N CYS A 208 -11.84 -3.40 1.98
CA CYS A 208 -12.09 -3.08 0.58
C CYS A 208 -12.19 -1.55 0.44
N SER A 209 -11.22 -0.95 -0.24
CA SER A 209 -11.23 0.49 -0.51
C SER A 209 -12.45 0.87 -1.37
N ALA A 210 -13.01 2.07 -1.12
CA ALA A 210 -14.07 2.65 -1.95
C ALA A 210 -13.59 3.19 -3.31
N GLU A 211 -12.28 3.22 -3.55
CA GLU A 211 -11.74 3.52 -4.90
C GLU A 211 -12.19 2.45 -5.90
N PRO A 212 -12.52 2.81 -7.16
CA PRO A 212 -13.11 1.89 -8.15
C PRO A 212 -12.35 0.56 -8.32
N ALA A 213 -11.02 0.62 -8.37
CA ALA A 213 -10.19 -0.58 -8.52
C ALA A 213 -9.88 -1.29 -7.19
N GLY A 214 -10.37 -0.81 -6.04
CA GLY A 214 -10.08 -1.41 -4.73
C GLY A 214 -10.50 -2.88 -4.64
N ARG A 215 -11.74 -3.19 -5.03
CA ARG A 215 -12.23 -4.56 -5.10
C ARG A 215 -11.50 -5.38 -6.15
N MET A 216 -11.30 -4.82 -7.35
CA MET A 216 -10.66 -5.52 -8.47
C MET A 216 -9.25 -5.99 -8.12
N MET A 217 -8.48 -5.20 -7.38
CA MET A 217 -7.13 -5.57 -6.95
C MET A 217 -7.14 -6.71 -5.92
N LEU A 218 -8.07 -6.69 -4.96
CA LEU A 218 -8.24 -7.80 -4.01
C LEU A 218 -8.67 -9.08 -4.71
N ASP A 219 -9.61 -9.00 -5.64
CA ASP A 219 -10.06 -10.15 -6.44
C ASP A 219 -8.90 -10.73 -7.29
N ALA A 220 -8.05 -9.86 -7.88
CA ALA A 220 -6.86 -10.28 -8.61
C ALA A 220 -5.79 -10.95 -7.73
N LEU A 221 -5.76 -10.64 -6.44
CA LEU A 221 -4.96 -11.33 -5.43
C LEU A 221 -5.63 -12.61 -4.91
N GLY A 222 -6.88 -12.88 -5.27
CA GLY A 222 -7.68 -13.98 -4.69
C GLY A 222 -8.00 -13.78 -3.20
N MET A 223 -8.09 -12.51 -2.75
CA MET A 223 -8.27 -12.16 -1.35
C MET A 223 -9.62 -11.49 -1.09
N THR A 224 -10.19 -11.76 0.09
CA THR A 224 -11.39 -11.11 0.57
C THR A 224 -11.07 -10.33 1.85
N ALA A 225 -11.34 -9.02 1.82
CA ALA A 225 -11.14 -8.16 2.99
C ALA A 225 -12.34 -8.27 3.96
N PRO A 226 -12.09 -8.37 5.28
CA PRO A 226 -13.15 -8.48 6.28
C PRO A 226 -13.98 -7.21 6.45
N ILE A 227 -13.43 -6.03 6.13
CA ILE A 227 -14.12 -4.74 6.31
C ILE A 227 -14.57 -4.17 4.96
N GLN A 228 -15.86 -3.78 4.89
CA GLN A 228 -16.47 -3.08 3.76
C GLN A 228 -17.23 -1.86 4.30
N ALA A 229 -16.50 -0.79 4.57
CA ALA A 229 -17.02 0.40 5.25
C ALA A 229 -16.88 1.70 4.43
N GLY A 230 -16.66 1.60 3.12
CA GLY A 230 -16.52 2.77 2.25
C GLY A 230 -15.26 3.60 2.54
N MET A 231 -14.22 3.01 3.10
CA MET A 231 -12.99 3.70 3.49
C MET A 231 -12.12 4.03 2.29
N HIS A 232 -11.54 5.23 2.27
CA HIS A 232 -10.62 5.68 1.21
C HIS A 232 -9.68 6.81 1.67
N LEU A 233 -9.33 6.86 2.97
CA LEU A 233 -8.48 7.94 3.50
C LEU A 233 -7.00 7.71 3.17
N GLY A 234 -6.51 6.47 3.22
CA GLY A 234 -5.09 6.15 3.12
C GLY A 234 -4.37 6.16 4.48
N GLU A 235 -3.09 6.45 4.48
CA GLU A 235 -2.17 6.50 5.64
C GLU A 235 -2.01 5.16 6.38
N GLY A 236 -2.64 4.06 5.97
CA GLY A 236 -2.71 2.80 6.72
C GLY A 236 -3.92 2.72 7.67
N THR A 237 -4.85 3.68 7.60
CA THR A 237 -5.98 3.79 8.55
C THR A 237 -6.93 2.60 8.49
N GLY A 238 -7.17 2.04 7.30
CA GLY A 238 -8.01 0.86 7.13
C GLY A 238 -7.37 -0.39 7.75
N ALA A 239 -6.07 -0.54 7.58
CA ALA A 239 -5.33 -1.64 8.18
C ALA A 239 -5.26 -1.53 9.71
N VAL A 240 -5.07 -0.33 10.26
CA VAL A 240 -5.15 -0.09 11.71
C VAL A 240 -6.55 -0.42 12.25
N THR A 241 -7.62 -0.09 11.50
CA THR A 241 -8.99 -0.46 11.89
C THR A 241 -9.17 -1.98 11.93
N ALA A 242 -8.68 -2.70 10.92
CA ALA A 242 -8.78 -4.16 10.86
C ALA A 242 -7.91 -4.86 11.91
N TYR A 243 -6.83 -4.24 12.35
CA TYR A 243 -5.94 -4.81 13.35
C TYR A 243 -6.68 -5.23 14.62
N SER A 244 -7.66 -4.45 15.07
CA SER A 244 -8.47 -4.81 16.25
C SER A 244 -9.24 -6.13 16.05
N LEU A 245 -9.77 -6.37 14.85
CA LEU A 245 -10.47 -7.61 14.53
C LEU A 245 -9.53 -8.81 14.57
N TYR A 246 -8.32 -8.67 14.05
CA TYR A 246 -7.30 -9.71 14.10
C TYR A 246 -6.83 -9.99 15.54
N GLN A 247 -6.74 -8.96 16.39
CA GLN A 247 -6.43 -9.15 17.80
C GLN A 247 -7.53 -9.96 18.52
N TYR A 248 -8.81 -9.68 18.24
CA TYR A 248 -9.91 -10.48 18.79
C TYR A 248 -9.87 -11.93 18.27
N ALA A 249 -9.62 -12.15 16.98
CA ALA A 249 -9.50 -13.50 16.44
C ALA A 249 -8.35 -14.29 17.10
N LEU A 250 -7.20 -13.66 17.29
CA LEU A 250 -6.07 -14.28 17.98
C LEU A 250 -6.35 -14.55 19.45
N ALA A 251 -7.04 -13.65 20.14
CA ALA A 251 -7.44 -13.85 21.53
C ALA A 251 -8.38 -15.05 21.68
N LEU A 252 -9.36 -15.17 20.79
CA LEU A 252 -10.26 -16.33 20.78
C LEU A 252 -9.51 -17.62 20.45
N TYR A 253 -8.66 -17.62 19.43
CA TYR A 253 -7.89 -18.78 19.01
C TYR A 253 -6.99 -19.33 20.13
N ASN A 254 -6.36 -18.42 20.89
CA ASN A 254 -5.43 -18.81 21.95
C ASN A 254 -6.10 -19.04 23.31
N GLY A 255 -7.30 -18.50 23.53
CA GLY A 255 -7.92 -18.47 24.86
C GLY A 255 -9.16 -19.36 25.02
N LEU A 256 -9.76 -19.83 23.93
CA LEU A 256 -10.91 -20.73 24.05
C LEU A 256 -10.46 -22.13 24.47
N PRO A 257 -11.10 -22.72 25.50
CA PRO A 257 -10.88 -24.10 25.84
C PRO A 257 -11.40 -25.04 24.73
N SER A 258 -10.83 -26.22 24.63
CA SER A 258 -11.43 -27.29 23.81
C SER A 258 -12.82 -27.69 24.34
N PHE A 259 -13.64 -28.37 23.53
CA PHE A 259 -14.93 -28.87 24.00
C PHE A 259 -14.82 -29.73 25.23
N ALA A 260 -13.79 -30.59 25.30
CA ALA A 260 -13.53 -31.43 26.46
C ALA A 260 -13.19 -30.64 27.73
N GLU A 261 -12.34 -29.60 27.61
CA GLU A 261 -11.97 -28.73 28.75
C GLU A 261 -13.14 -27.83 29.18
N GLY A 262 -14.00 -27.45 28.25
CA GLY A 262 -15.20 -26.65 28.50
C GLY A 262 -16.41 -27.44 28.95
N ASN A 263 -16.33 -28.78 29.04
CA ASN A 263 -17.46 -29.69 29.30
C ASN A 263 -18.63 -29.47 28.32
N VAL A 264 -18.34 -29.23 27.04
CA VAL A 264 -19.32 -29.07 25.98
C VAL A 264 -19.30 -30.32 25.09
N GLU A 265 -20.46 -30.88 24.79
CA GLU A 265 -20.58 -32.01 23.86
C GLU A 265 -20.24 -31.57 22.44
N GLU A 266 -19.45 -32.38 21.72
CA GLU A 266 -19.15 -32.13 20.32
C GLU A 266 -20.42 -32.30 19.47
N TYR A 267 -20.63 -31.38 18.52
CA TYR A 267 -21.68 -31.51 17.53
C TYR A 267 -21.31 -32.62 16.54
N THR A 268 -22.21 -33.57 16.33
CA THR A 268 -22.09 -34.65 15.34
C THR A 268 -22.73 -34.26 14.01
#